data_b88bb0c41efdbd8aad4a48e2a6bc8310
#
_entry.id   b88bb0c41efdbd8aad4a48e2a6bc8310
#
_cell.length_a   1.000
_cell.length_b   1.000
_cell.length_c   1.000
_cell.angle_alpha   90.00
_cell.angle_beta   90.00
_cell.angle_gamma   90.00
#
_symmetry.space_group_name_H-M   'P 1'
#
loop_
_entity.id
_entity.type
_entity.pdbx_description
1 polymer ?
#
loop_
_entity_poly.entity_id
_entity_poly.type
_entity_poly.pdbx_seq_one_letter_code
_entity_poly.pdbx_strand_id
1 'polypeptide(L)'
;GFGMEKPSLGNVTSIDEMVTRCAPGGDIYEVFWQQDPDDYGGKDVMEHDWEFYYAKYADPNYKENLYKSDQYQLDKLESAERWRKANDYKNTDAIIKWQDDHWLAKATWKNIRRHLPHPIDKNYAPLWTVDQDWAVNMPYGKPNMYYFRNQELTAKELLLGRRDTVGNLEWGWSINYLKQDKDYYIDDWQNLEKVLEATSGLNTLKANTLWSKYDSRRLGAKIDGSYKAGNRHLIEFLVDASKEKMDIDGWKMFDFEHANEDTRSRWRNYYEQEIINAQIQDTITLNKKGDFWLTPSIRYNRSKILGRSDRYDEKNDPQHIKWLGQTDEQTDDKVTWQLALKKQFNDHFTLRATGGTYYRLLNMYEIAGDGAGILPMPNVGGSASVFPMPEEGKQWDISAIWDGKWLGADTAKFQITYFGRDSKRLLQLSSWNSFFFVYNNAASGKVNGVELQADLSWQKWDVNLQATYTDPSNVLYDLSAIPGQQEWNKDGKIEGVMTYQPKWEGTARFTYRPDKNWSLFTQMRHVGKVTTDAIPLTTGALPWQSSLTTMDVGVKYKINKSLQVAVGCNDVLNKANDMYLRTTYSEMRNILYPIQGRTYYATLQYTY
;
A
#
# COMPACT_ATOMS: atom_id res chain seq x y z
N GLY A 1 -32.67 4.31 9.81
CA GLY A 1 -32.72 3.80 8.47
C GLY A 1 -33.59 2.57 8.40
N PHE A 2 -34.69 2.63 7.72
CA PHE A 2 -35.57 1.49 7.50
C PHE A 2 -34.95 0.59 6.44
N GLY A 3 -34.83 -0.71 6.78
CA GLY A 3 -34.34 -1.72 5.85
C GLY A 3 -35.41 -2.08 4.82
N MET A 4 -35.44 -1.32 3.73
CA MET A 4 -36.08 -1.78 2.51
C MET A 4 -35.04 -2.41 1.60
N GLU A 5 -35.31 -3.59 1.12
CA GLU A 5 -34.47 -4.27 0.15
C GLU A 5 -34.50 -3.45 -1.16
N LYS A 6 -33.43 -2.65 -1.34
CA LYS A 6 -33.20 -2.07 -2.68
C LYS A 6 -33.04 -3.23 -3.65
N PRO A 7 -33.67 -3.19 -4.83
CA PRO A 7 -33.48 -4.25 -5.82
C PRO A 7 -31.98 -4.46 -6.04
N SER A 8 -31.50 -5.62 -5.68
CA SER A 8 -30.08 -5.90 -5.80
C SER A 8 -29.74 -6.07 -7.28
N LEU A 9 -28.73 -5.35 -7.74
CA LEU A 9 -28.12 -5.57 -9.05
C LEU A 9 -27.46 -6.95 -9.17
N GLY A 10 -27.67 -7.84 -8.19
CA GLY A 10 -26.98 -9.10 -8.00
C GLY A 10 -26.78 -9.93 -9.24
N ASN A 11 -25.59 -10.52 -9.37
CA ASN A 11 -25.17 -11.44 -10.44
C ASN A 11 -25.32 -10.91 -11.88
N VAL A 12 -25.23 -9.61 -12.11
CA VAL A 12 -25.16 -9.06 -13.46
C VAL A 12 -23.82 -9.36 -14.09
N THR A 13 -23.83 -10.05 -15.22
CA THR A 13 -22.62 -10.52 -15.90
C THR A 13 -22.19 -9.62 -17.06
N SER A 14 -23.07 -8.74 -17.53
CA SER A 14 -22.79 -7.83 -18.65
C SER A 14 -23.59 -6.52 -18.56
N ILE A 15 -23.11 -5.50 -19.29
CA ILE A 15 -23.83 -4.22 -19.42
C ILE A 15 -25.17 -4.43 -20.14
N ASP A 16 -25.23 -5.31 -21.13
CA ASP A 16 -26.47 -5.61 -21.87
C ASP A 16 -27.54 -6.22 -20.97
N GLU A 17 -27.11 -7.10 -20.04
CA GLU A 17 -28.00 -7.65 -19.01
C GLU A 17 -28.51 -6.55 -18.07
N MET A 18 -27.63 -5.64 -17.64
CA MET A 18 -27.97 -4.52 -16.78
C MET A 18 -29.00 -3.60 -17.43
N VAL A 19 -28.77 -3.23 -18.71
CA VAL A 19 -29.68 -2.41 -19.49
C VAL A 19 -31.06 -3.09 -19.62
N THR A 20 -31.08 -4.39 -19.90
CA THR A 20 -32.33 -5.16 -20.04
C THR A 20 -33.10 -5.20 -18.71
N ARG A 21 -32.43 -5.40 -17.60
CA ARG A 21 -33.07 -5.50 -16.29
C ARG A 21 -33.58 -4.16 -15.75
N CYS A 22 -32.89 -3.06 -16.07
CA CYS A 22 -33.32 -1.71 -15.67
C CYS A 22 -34.28 -1.04 -16.67
N ALA A 23 -34.47 -1.59 -17.86
CA ALA A 23 -35.46 -1.06 -18.82
C ALA A 23 -36.91 -1.36 -18.38
N PRO A 24 -37.93 -0.57 -18.83
CA PRO A 24 -39.32 -0.88 -18.57
C PRO A 24 -39.69 -2.33 -18.97
N GLY A 25 -40.23 -3.08 -18.02
CA GLY A 25 -40.52 -4.52 -18.16
C GLY A 25 -39.37 -5.42 -17.66
N GLY A 26 -38.24 -4.88 -17.29
CA GLY A 26 -37.16 -5.64 -16.63
C GLY A 26 -37.44 -5.84 -15.14
N ASP A 27 -36.82 -6.88 -14.56
CA ASP A 27 -37.08 -7.25 -13.16
C ASP A 27 -36.66 -6.17 -12.15
N ILE A 28 -35.57 -5.46 -12.37
CA ILE A 28 -35.12 -4.37 -11.49
C ILE A 28 -36.09 -3.18 -11.60
N TYR A 29 -36.51 -2.83 -12.83
CA TYR A 29 -37.46 -1.76 -13.07
C TYR A 29 -38.81 -2.05 -12.38
N GLU A 30 -39.37 -3.23 -12.60
CA GLU A 30 -40.65 -3.61 -12.04
C GLU A 30 -40.62 -3.66 -10.52
N VAL A 31 -39.62 -4.28 -9.93
CA VAL A 31 -39.47 -4.37 -8.45
C VAL A 31 -39.29 -2.98 -7.85
N PHE A 32 -38.54 -2.09 -8.50
CA PHE A 32 -38.34 -0.75 -7.98
C PHE A 32 -39.62 0.07 -7.99
N TRP A 33 -40.34 0.13 -9.11
CA TRP A 33 -41.53 0.97 -9.28
C TRP A 33 -42.81 0.35 -8.71
N GLN A 34 -42.81 -0.88 -8.29
CA GLN A 34 -43.89 -1.53 -7.55
C GLN A 34 -43.87 -1.26 -6.04
N GLN A 35 -42.83 -0.64 -5.52
CA GLN A 35 -42.75 -0.27 -4.11
C GLN A 35 -43.74 0.88 -3.80
N ASP A 36 -44.30 0.86 -2.60
CA ASP A 36 -45.16 1.96 -2.15
C ASP A 36 -44.29 3.20 -1.90
N PRO A 37 -44.52 4.32 -2.56
CA PRO A 37 -43.75 5.54 -2.36
C PRO A 37 -43.75 6.01 -0.91
N ASP A 38 -44.81 5.83 -0.17
CA ASP A 38 -44.90 6.24 1.24
C ASP A 38 -43.97 5.40 2.13
N ASP A 39 -43.84 4.12 1.83
CA ASP A 39 -42.93 3.22 2.51
C ASP A 39 -41.47 3.49 2.10
N TYR A 40 -41.24 4.04 0.91
CA TYR A 40 -39.89 4.37 0.41
C TYR A 40 -39.36 5.72 0.92
N GLY A 41 -40.17 6.50 1.61
CA GLY A 41 -39.81 7.84 2.09
C GLY A 41 -40.33 9.00 1.25
N GLY A 42 -41.25 8.72 0.32
CA GLY A 42 -41.90 9.65 -0.55
C GLY A 42 -41.51 9.47 -2.03
N LYS A 43 -42.43 9.92 -2.89
CA LYS A 43 -42.26 9.81 -4.34
C LYS A 43 -41.01 10.51 -4.86
N ASP A 44 -40.72 11.68 -4.33
CA ASP A 44 -39.55 12.47 -4.73
C ASP A 44 -38.23 11.75 -4.38
N VAL A 45 -38.19 11.05 -3.25
CA VAL A 45 -37.00 10.24 -2.83
C VAL A 45 -36.84 9.04 -3.77
N MET A 46 -37.94 8.41 -4.12
CA MET A 46 -37.94 7.27 -5.04
C MET A 46 -37.50 7.67 -6.45
N GLU A 47 -38.02 8.78 -6.99
CA GLU A 47 -37.61 9.33 -8.29
C GLU A 47 -36.11 9.71 -8.28
N HIS A 48 -35.65 10.41 -7.25
CA HIS A 48 -34.25 10.75 -7.07
C HIS A 48 -33.33 9.51 -7.01
N ASP A 49 -33.71 8.48 -6.25
CA ASP A 49 -32.94 7.26 -6.14
C ASP A 49 -32.93 6.47 -7.45
N TRP A 50 -34.04 6.45 -8.19
CA TRP A 50 -34.06 5.88 -9.54
C TRP A 50 -33.08 6.58 -10.47
N GLU A 51 -33.14 7.88 -10.57
CA GLU A 51 -32.28 8.70 -11.43
C GLU A 51 -30.79 8.52 -11.02
N PHE A 52 -30.52 8.51 -9.73
CA PHE A 52 -29.14 8.41 -9.23
C PHE A 52 -28.52 7.01 -9.41
N TYR A 53 -29.29 5.94 -9.17
CA TYR A 53 -28.73 4.58 -9.15
C TYR A 53 -29.00 3.77 -10.42
N TYR A 54 -30.13 3.93 -11.07
CA TYR A 54 -30.63 3.01 -12.09
C TYR A 54 -30.89 3.63 -13.47
N ALA A 55 -31.27 4.89 -13.57
CA ALA A 55 -31.68 5.52 -14.83
C ALA A 55 -30.65 5.42 -15.94
N LYS A 56 -29.38 5.49 -15.61
CA LYS A 56 -28.26 5.32 -16.55
C LYS A 56 -28.24 3.94 -17.21
N TYR A 57 -28.64 2.90 -16.48
CA TYR A 57 -28.74 1.54 -17.00
C TYR A 57 -30.04 1.27 -17.75
N ALA A 58 -31.07 2.07 -17.49
CA ALA A 58 -32.33 2.01 -18.24
C ALA A 58 -32.22 2.62 -19.65
N ASP A 59 -31.18 3.41 -19.94
CA ASP A 59 -30.91 3.97 -21.25
C ASP A 59 -30.39 2.91 -22.23
N PRO A 60 -31.13 2.57 -23.32
CA PRO A 60 -30.67 1.61 -24.32
C PRO A 60 -29.32 1.98 -24.96
N ASN A 61 -28.98 3.27 -24.95
CA ASN A 61 -27.71 3.77 -25.48
C ASN A 61 -26.61 3.83 -24.43
N TYR A 62 -26.86 3.39 -23.22
CA TYR A 62 -25.86 3.47 -22.13
C TYR A 62 -24.51 2.87 -22.49
N LYS A 63 -24.54 1.72 -23.17
CA LYS A 63 -23.31 1.05 -23.62
C LYS A 63 -22.53 1.92 -24.61
N GLU A 64 -23.22 2.51 -25.60
CA GLU A 64 -22.59 3.40 -26.58
C GLU A 64 -22.08 4.67 -25.93
N ASN A 65 -22.88 5.26 -25.02
CA ASN A 65 -22.49 6.44 -24.26
C ASN A 65 -21.31 6.16 -23.32
N LEU A 66 -21.28 4.98 -22.72
CA LEU A 66 -20.15 4.54 -21.89
C LEU A 66 -18.87 4.41 -22.71
N TYR A 67 -18.94 3.79 -23.90
CA TYR A 67 -17.78 3.65 -24.79
C TYR A 67 -17.32 5.00 -25.33
N LYS A 68 -18.22 5.87 -25.73
CA LYS A 68 -17.88 7.24 -26.15
C LYS A 68 -17.23 8.02 -25.03
N SER A 69 -17.73 7.86 -23.80
CA SER A 69 -17.15 8.47 -22.60
C SER A 69 -15.75 7.91 -22.31
N ASP A 70 -15.57 6.60 -22.41
CA ASP A 70 -14.28 5.95 -22.21
C ASP A 70 -13.26 6.38 -23.26
N GLN A 71 -13.65 6.41 -24.53
CA GLN A 71 -12.78 6.87 -25.62
C GLN A 71 -12.43 8.35 -25.45
N TYR A 72 -13.41 9.19 -25.09
CA TYR A 72 -13.17 10.59 -24.80
C TYR A 72 -12.18 10.79 -23.65
N GLN A 73 -12.28 9.99 -22.58
CA GLN A 73 -11.35 10.01 -21.47
C GLN A 73 -9.94 9.57 -21.89
N LEU A 74 -9.85 8.50 -22.68
CA LEU A 74 -8.58 8.02 -23.23
C LEU A 74 -7.94 9.06 -24.14
N ASP A 75 -8.69 9.64 -25.06
CA ASP A 75 -8.22 10.69 -25.97
C ASP A 75 -7.74 11.93 -25.20
N LYS A 76 -8.44 12.29 -24.14
CA LYS A 76 -8.04 13.40 -23.26
C LYS A 76 -6.79 13.07 -22.44
N LEU A 77 -6.64 11.84 -22.03
CA LEU A 77 -5.44 11.38 -21.34
C LEU A 77 -4.23 11.35 -22.26
N GLU A 78 -4.38 10.89 -23.49
CA GLU A 78 -3.34 10.93 -24.51
C GLU A 78 -2.93 12.36 -24.85
N SER A 79 -3.90 13.28 -24.96
CA SER A 79 -3.63 14.70 -25.21
C SER A 79 -3.09 15.45 -23.99
N ALA A 80 -3.22 14.89 -22.80
CA ALA A 80 -2.87 15.55 -21.55
C ALA A 80 -1.52 15.09 -21.02
N GLU A 81 -0.43 15.44 -21.69
CA GLU A 81 0.90 15.53 -21.05
C GLU A 81 0.87 16.30 -19.72
N ARG A 82 -0.15 17.12 -19.52
CA ARG A 82 -0.42 17.88 -18.28
C ARG A 82 -0.69 17.01 -17.06
N TRP A 83 -1.25 15.80 -17.23
CA TRP A 83 -1.54 14.90 -16.12
C TRP A 83 -0.28 14.27 -15.54
N ARG A 84 0.68 14.02 -16.39
CA ARG A 84 1.97 13.51 -15.97
C ARG A 84 2.81 14.55 -15.26
N LYS A 85 2.50 15.84 -15.45
CA LYS A 85 3.14 16.94 -14.70
C LYS A 85 2.75 16.96 -13.22
N ALA A 86 1.58 16.42 -12.87
CA ALA A 86 1.16 16.28 -11.48
C ALA A 86 1.80 15.08 -10.75
N ASN A 87 2.74 14.37 -11.38
CA ASN A 87 3.51 13.27 -10.81
C ASN A 87 4.98 13.62 -10.61
N ASP A 88 5.33 14.89 -10.71
CA ASP A 88 6.70 15.30 -10.49
C ASP A 88 7.09 15.15 -9.01
N TYR A 89 8.36 14.87 -8.81
CA TYR A 89 8.94 14.81 -7.48
C TYR A 89 10.34 15.42 -7.49
N LYS A 90 10.72 15.95 -6.34
CA LYS A 90 12.07 16.45 -6.09
C LYS A 90 12.58 15.83 -4.80
N ASN A 91 13.67 15.10 -4.90
CA ASN A 91 14.38 14.57 -3.75
C ASN A 91 15.70 15.28 -3.60
N THR A 92 16.05 15.64 -2.37
CA THR A 92 17.34 16.16 -2.01
C THR A 92 17.81 15.42 -0.77
N ASP A 93 18.95 14.75 -0.87
CA ASP A 93 19.51 13.94 0.20
C ASP A 93 20.93 14.40 0.49
N ALA A 94 21.29 14.47 1.77
CA ALA A 94 22.64 14.67 2.24
C ALA A 94 22.99 13.62 3.29
N ILE A 95 24.13 12.98 3.11
CA ILE A 95 24.62 11.94 4.02
C ILE A 95 26.06 12.26 4.37
N ILE A 96 26.33 12.33 5.68
CA ILE A 96 27.69 12.38 6.22
C ILE A 96 27.88 11.10 7.02
N LYS A 97 28.91 10.35 6.69
CA LYS A 97 29.27 9.11 7.38
C LYS A 97 30.74 9.12 7.73
N TRP A 98 31.04 8.83 8.99
CA TRP A 98 32.37 8.51 9.45
C TRP A 98 32.37 7.10 10.03
N GLN A 99 33.39 6.32 9.69
CA GLN A 99 33.54 4.95 10.13
C GLN A 99 35.02 4.60 10.25
N ASP A 100 35.39 3.95 11.35
CA ASP A 100 36.66 3.27 11.53
C ASP A 100 36.44 1.80 11.89
N ASP A 101 37.44 1.13 12.45
CA ASP A 101 37.38 -0.29 12.80
C ASP A 101 36.38 -0.60 13.92
N HIS A 102 36.05 0.38 14.77
CA HIS A 102 35.18 0.20 15.92
C HIS A 102 33.91 1.06 15.84
N TRP A 103 34.01 2.29 15.35
CA TRP A 103 32.95 3.28 15.44
C TRP A 103 32.27 3.55 14.12
N LEU A 104 31.00 3.84 14.20
CA LEU A 104 30.16 4.34 13.10
C LEU A 104 29.40 5.57 13.58
N ALA A 105 29.57 6.69 12.90
CA ALA A 105 28.70 7.86 13.04
C ALA A 105 28.11 8.22 11.68
N LYS A 106 26.81 8.48 11.64
CA LYS A 106 26.10 8.82 10.41
C LYS A 106 25.07 9.92 10.70
N ALA A 107 25.04 10.93 9.86
CA ALA A 107 23.97 11.92 9.81
C ALA A 107 23.35 11.89 8.42
N THR A 108 22.03 11.86 8.37
CA THR A 108 21.27 11.89 7.12
C THR A 108 20.25 13.02 7.19
N TRP A 109 20.17 13.77 6.13
CA TRP A 109 19.09 14.70 5.89
C TRP A 109 18.45 14.36 4.55
N LYS A 110 17.11 14.36 4.51
CA LYS A 110 16.34 14.03 3.33
C LYS A 110 15.14 14.97 3.23
N ASN A 111 14.93 15.55 2.06
CA ASN A 111 13.72 16.27 1.73
C ASN A 111 13.12 15.71 0.44
N ILE A 112 11.87 15.32 0.51
CA ILE A 112 11.09 14.81 -0.61
C ILE A 112 9.89 15.71 -0.79
N ARG A 113 9.72 16.25 -1.99
CA ARG A 113 8.52 16.96 -2.43
C ARG A 113 7.95 16.22 -3.63
N ARG A 114 6.67 15.97 -3.60
CA ARG A 114 5.99 15.31 -4.72
C ARG A 114 4.55 15.77 -4.85
N HIS A 115 4.10 15.86 -6.09
CA HIS A 115 2.70 15.86 -6.40
C HIS A 115 2.17 14.43 -6.37
N LEU A 116 0.96 14.25 -5.87
CA LEU A 116 0.28 12.95 -5.87
C LEU A 116 -0.68 12.91 -7.06
N PRO A 117 -0.73 11.79 -7.79
CA PRO A 117 -1.60 11.66 -8.95
C PRO A 117 -3.07 11.82 -8.55
N HIS A 118 -3.84 12.46 -9.42
CA HIS A 118 -5.27 12.55 -9.27
C HIS A 118 -5.98 11.31 -9.81
N PRO A 119 -7.00 10.84 -9.11
CA PRO A 119 -7.89 9.83 -9.65
C PRO A 119 -8.73 10.44 -10.78
N ILE A 120 -9.00 9.62 -11.79
CA ILE A 120 -9.96 9.93 -12.86
C ILE A 120 -11.19 9.10 -12.61
N ASP A 121 -12.33 9.75 -12.52
CA ASP A 121 -13.61 9.07 -12.37
C ASP A 121 -14.27 8.91 -13.75
N LYS A 122 -14.34 7.68 -14.23
CA LYS A 122 -14.95 7.37 -15.52
C LYS A 122 -16.47 7.44 -15.52
N ASN A 123 -17.11 7.14 -14.40
CA ASN A 123 -18.55 6.95 -14.34
C ASN A 123 -19.31 8.24 -14.03
N TYR A 124 -18.67 9.18 -13.40
CA TYR A 124 -19.32 10.41 -12.95
C TYR A 124 -19.30 11.54 -13.97
N ALA A 125 -18.39 11.47 -14.92
CA ALA A 125 -18.22 12.54 -15.86
C ALA A 125 -19.48 12.85 -16.73
N PRO A 126 -20.26 11.88 -17.22
CA PRO A 126 -21.48 12.17 -17.96
C PRO A 126 -22.67 12.63 -17.10
N LEU A 127 -22.79 12.11 -15.88
CA LEU A 127 -23.91 12.43 -14.98
C LEU A 127 -23.74 13.78 -14.29
N TRP A 128 -22.52 14.14 -13.95
CA TRP A 128 -22.22 15.41 -13.30
C TRP A 128 -22.31 16.61 -14.24
N THR A 129 -22.27 16.38 -15.54
CA THR A 129 -22.46 17.44 -16.53
C THR A 129 -23.93 17.78 -16.80
N VAL A 130 -24.85 16.96 -16.33
CA VAL A 130 -26.30 17.14 -16.67
C VAL A 130 -27.10 17.78 -15.55
N ASP A 131 -26.79 17.46 -14.28
CA ASP A 131 -27.69 17.84 -13.17
C ASP A 131 -27.11 18.80 -12.13
N GLN A 132 -25.87 19.21 -12.25
CA GLN A 132 -25.29 20.14 -11.27
C GLN A 132 -24.62 21.31 -11.96
N ASP A 133 -25.15 22.48 -11.82
CA ASP A 133 -24.68 23.74 -12.43
C ASP A 133 -23.19 24.02 -12.19
N TRP A 134 -22.62 23.50 -11.12
CA TRP A 134 -21.20 23.62 -10.81
C TRP A 134 -20.30 22.64 -11.59
N ALA A 135 -20.85 21.52 -12.04
CA ALA A 135 -20.12 20.53 -12.84
C ALA A 135 -20.12 20.87 -14.33
N VAL A 136 -21.13 21.62 -14.81
CA VAL A 136 -21.28 22.00 -16.22
C VAL A 136 -20.11 22.84 -16.72
N ASN A 137 -19.50 23.62 -15.87
CA ASN A 137 -18.40 24.51 -16.23
C ASN A 137 -17.00 23.89 -16.03
N MET A 138 -16.93 22.70 -15.46
CA MET A 138 -15.68 21.94 -15.46
C MET A 138 -15.52 21.24 -16.79
N PRO A 139 -14.47 21.58 -17.58
CA PRO A 139 -14.27 20.89 -18.84
C PRO A 139 -14.13 19.40 -18.57
N TYR A 140 -15.05 18.64 -19.12
CA TYR A 140 -15.12 17.20 -19.06
C TYR A 140 -13.75 16.56 -19.35
N GLY A 141 -13.31 15.64 -18.52
CA GLY A 141 -12.00 14.98 -18.68
C GLY A 141 -10.79 15.87 -18.44
N LYS A 142 -10.98 17.12 -17.99
CA LYS A 142 -9.87 17.76 -17.30
C LYS A 142 -9.87 17.23 -15.88
N PRO A 143 -8.73 16.71 -15.39
CA PRO A 143 -8.53 16.60 -13.98
C PRO A 143 -8.91 17.93 -13.41
N ASN A 144 -9.36 17.89 -12.25
CA ASN A 144 -9.45 19.09 -11.52
C ASN A 144 -8.02 19.62 -11.39
N MET A 145 -7.58 20.36 -12.44
CA MET A 145 -6.21 20.89 -12.52
C MET A 145 -5.89 21.82 -11.36
N TYR A 146 -6.91 22.09 -10.58
CA TYR A 146 -6.91 22.99 -9.44
C TYR A 146 -6.63 22.27 -8.13
N TYR A 147 -6.60 20.92 -8.12
CA TYR A 147 -6.27 20.13 -6.92
C TYR A 147 -4.91 19.46 -7.07
N PHE A 148 -3.86 20.21 -6.96
CA PHE A 148 -2.55 19.60 -6.77
C PHE A 148 -2.45 19.09 -5.34
N ARG A 149 -2.48 17.77 -5.18
CA ARG A 149 -2.19 17.13 -3.92
C ARG A 149 -0.69 17.06 -3.75
N ASN A 150 -0.21 17.72 -2.72
CA ASN A 150 1.21 17.78 -2.41
C ASN A 150 1.53 16.95 -1.19
N GLN A 151 2.69 16.35 -1.23
CA GLN A 151 3.31 15.74 -0.08
C GLN A 151 4.73 16.24 0.05
N GLU A 152 5.06 16.83 1.19
CA GLU A 152 6.41 17.18 1.57
C GLU A 152 6.84 16.36 2.78
N LEU A 153 8.03 15.77 2.72
CA LEU A 153 8.63 14.99 3.78
C LEU A 153 10.04 15.48 4.04
N THR A 154 10.31 15.92 5.26
CA THR A 154 11.67 16.17 5.73
C THR A 154 12.02 15.16 6.80
N ALA A 155 13.13 14.44 6.62
CA ALA A 155 13.64 13.49 7.60
C ALA A 155 15.09 13.83 7.96
N LYS A 156 15.41 13.74 9.26
CA LYS A 156 16.74 13.91 9.82
C LYS A 156 17.04 12.72 10.70
N GLU A 157 18.13 12.02 10.42
CA GLU A 157 18.56 10.85 11.17
C GLU A 157 19.98 11.05 11.70
N LEU A 158 20.22 10.68 12.94
CA LEU A 158 21.52 10.55 13.55
C LEU A 158 21.69 9.12 14.03
N LEU A 159 22.82 8.52 13.73
CA LEU A 159 23.20 7.19 14.17
C LEU A 159 24.60 7.22 14.73
N LEU A 160 24.77 6.68 15.92
CA LEU A 160 26.06 6.39 16.54
C LEU A 160 26.09 4.92 16.92
N GLY A 161 27.16 4.22 16.57
CA GLY A 161 27.35 2.83 16.92
C GLY A 161 28.82 2.48 17.17
N ARG A 162 29.01 1.41 17.88
CA ARG A 162 30.32 0.82 18.12
C ARG A 162 30.24 -0.70 18.03
N ARG A 163 31.31 -1.31 17.50
CA ARG A 163 31.49 -2.77 17.44
C ARG A 163 32.89 -3.15 17.89
N ASP A 164 32.96 -4.16 18.73
CA ASP A 164 34.22 -4.68 19.30
C ASP A 164 34.25 -6.21 19.19
N THR A 165 35.47 -6.75 19.14
CA THR A 165 35.70 -8.19 19.19
C THR A 165 36.59 -8.51 20.40
N VAL A 166 36.13 -9.42 21.26
CA VAL A 166 36.84 -9.87 22.43
C VAL A 166 36.90 -11.41 22.42
N GLY A 167 38.00 -11.96 22.00
CA GLY A 167 38.15 -13.40 21.81
C GLY A 167 37.15 -13.94 20.76
N ASN A 168 36.26 -14.83 21.20
CA ASN A 168 35.21 -15.42 20.33
C ASN A 168 33.91 -14.63 20.29
N LEU A 169 33.82 -13.52 21.03
CA LEU A 169 32.66 -12.65 21.10
C LEU A 169 32.87 -11.42 20.21
N GLU A 170 32.01 -11.28 19.20
CA GLU A 170 31.81 -10.03 18.48
C GLU A 170 30.50 -9.40 18.97
N TRP A 171 30.53 -8.14 19.37
CA TRP A 171 29.33 -7.46 19.83
C TRP A 171 29.35 -5.99 19.44
N GLY A 172 28.18 -5.39 19.37
CA GLY A 172 28.06 -4.00 19.07
C GLY A 172 26.80 -3.40 19.69
N TRP A 173 26.83 -2.09 19.76
CA TRP A 173 25.65 -1.31 20.13
C TRP A 173 25.48 -0.14 19.17
N SER A 174 24.25 0.33 19.05
CA SER A 174 23.93 1.55 18.33
C SER A 174 22.78 2.30 18.97
N ILE A 175 22.81 3.62 18.82
CA ILE A 175 21.71 4.53 19.18
C ILE A 175 21.38 5.31 17.92
N ASN A 176 20.10 5.42 17.62
CA ASN A 176 19.60 6.22 16.50
C ASN A 176 18.49 7.17 16.95
N TYR A 177 18.52 8.34 16.37
CA TYR A 177 17.46 9.33 16.52
C TYR A 177 16.96 9.74 15.13
N LEU A 178 15.65 9.64 14.92
CA LEU A 178 14.98 10.07 13.70
C LEU A 178 13.95 11.15 14.07
N LYS A 179 14.00 12.28 13.36
CA LYS A 179 12.92 13.26 13.31
C LYS A 179 12.39 13.33 11.89
N GLN A 180 11.08 13.26 11.76
CA GLN A 180 10.40 13.28 10.48
C GLN A 180 9.20 14.22 10.55
N ASP A 181 9.19 15.19 9.65
CA ASP A 181 8.08 16.12 9.43
C ASP A 181 7.48 15.78 8.05
N LYS A 182 6.19 15.50 7.99
CA LYS A 182 5.45 15.23 6.76
C LYS A 182 4.23 16.12 6.69
N ASP A 183 4.13 16.87 5.61
CA ASP A 183 2.97 17.67 5.27
C ASP A 183 2.25 17.06 4.07
N TYR A 184 0.93 17.01 4.15
CA TYR A 184 0.04 16.66 3.06
C TYR A 184 -0.97 17.79 2.91
N TYR A 185 -1.01 18.43 1.74
CA TYR A 185 -1.87 19.57 1.51
C TYR A 185 -2.28 19.68 0.05
N ILE A 186 -3.36 20.40 -0.18
CA ILE A 186 -3.81 20.77 -1.52
C ILE A 186 -3.20 22.11 -1.87
N ASP A 187 -2.44 22.13 -2.97
CA ASP A 187 -1.78 23.33 -3.48
C ASP A 187 -2.69 24.13 -4.41
N ASP A 188 -2.34 25.40 -4.55
CA ASP A 188 -2.95 26.34 -5.48
C ASP A 188 -4.40 26.74 -5.20
N TRP A 189 -4.66 26.94 -3.95
CA TRP A 189 -5.88 27.53 -3.43
C TRP A 189 -6.31 28.83 -4.12
N GLN A 190 -5.35 29.70 -4.49
CA GLN A 190 -5.64 30.99 -5.11
C GLN A 190 -6.15 30.87 -6.55
N ASN A 191 -5.67 29.88 -7.31
CA ASN A 191 -6.17 29.65 -8.65
C ASN A 191 -7.54 28.98 -8.64
N LEU A 192 -7.81 28.17 -7.64
CA LEU A 192 -9.11 27.59 -7.40
C LEU A 192 -10.17 28.68 -7.13
N GLU A 193 -9.87 29.65 -6.30
CA GLU A 193 -10.76 30.81 -6.06
C GLU A 193 -11.13 31.53 -7.36
N LYS A 194 -10.14 31.86 -8.19
CA LYS A 194 -10.36 32.55 -9.45
C LYS A 194 -11.24 31.77 -10.44
N VAL A 195 -11.10 30.46 -10.45
CA VAL A 195 -11.91 29.59 -11.33
C VAL A 195 -13.34 29.50 -10.82
N LEU A 196 -13.53 29.48 -9.53
CA LEU A 196 -14.83 29.48 -8.90
C LEU A 196 -15.57 30.77 -9.04
N GLU A 197 -14.87 31.90 -8.88
CA GLU A 197 -15.42 33.22 -9.16
C GLU A 197 -15.84 33.36 -10.63
N ALA A 198 -15.08 32.76 -11.56
CA ALA A 198 -15.39 32.79 -12.97
C ALA A 198 -16.54 31.87 -13.40
N THR A 199 -16.83 30.82 -12.62
CA THR A 199 -17.76 29.76 -13.07
C THR A 199 -19.13 29.80 -12.41
N SER A 200 -19.30 30.29 -11.19
CA SER A 200 -20.64 30.25 -10.57
C SER A 200 -20.81 31.05 -9.26
N GLY A 201 -19.78 31.69 -8.76
CA GLY A 201 -19.85 32.29 -7.41
C GLY A 201 -19.97 31.26 -6.29
N LEU A 202 -19.84 29.98 -6.59
CA LEU A 202 -19.95 28.89 -5.63
C LEU A 202 -18.66 28.74 -4.82
N ASN A 203 -18.70 29.16 -3.57
CA ASN A 203 -17.65 28.93 -2.58
C ASN A 203 -17.46 27.45 -2.19
N THR A 204 -18.16 26.55 -2.87
CA THR A 204 -18.27 25.13 -2.52
C THR A 204 -16.96 24.34 -2.57
N LEU A 205 -16.01 24.79 -3.40
CA LEU A 205 -14.72 24.09 -3.49
C LEU A 205 -13.73 24.49 -2.39
N LYS A 206 -13.92 25.61 -1.72
CA LYS A 206 -13.18 25.94 -0.48
C LYS A 206 -13.42 24.90 0.61
N ALA A 207 -14.56 24.23 0.54
CA ALA A 207 -15.00 23.23 1.50
C ALA A 207 -14.23 21.91 1.47
N ASN A 208 -13.62 21.54 0.36
CA ASN A 208 -12.94 20.25 0.19
C ASN A 208 -11.43 20.29 0.43
N THR A 209 -10.91 21.35 0.99
CA THR A 209 -9.49 21.41 1.29
C THR A 209 -9.16 20.55 2.49
N LEU A 210 -8.12 19.79 2.31
CA LEU A 210 -7.54 18.93 3.31
C LEU A 210 -6.10 19.34 3.54
N TRP A 211 -5.73 19.46 4.80
CA TRP A 211 -4.35 19.60 5.21
C TRP A 211 -4.08 18.72 6.41
N SER A 212 -2.97 18.01 6.41
CA SER A 212 -2.52 17.23 7.57
C SER A 212 -1.00 17.29 7.70
N LYS A 213 -0.57 17.50 8.91
CA LYS A 213 0.83 17.56 9.31
C LYS A 213 1.14 16.47 10.31
N TYR A 214 2.25 15.79 10.09
CA TYR A 214 2.76 14.73 10.95
C TYR A 214 4.14 15.14 11.43
N ASP A 215 4.33 15.32 12.72
CA ASP A 215 5.64 15.46 13.38
C ASP A 215 5.93 14.14 14.11
N SER A 216 6.90 13.40 13.63
CA SER A 216 7.31 12.12 14.22
C SER A 216 8.74 12.18 14.73
N ARG A 217 8.97 11.58 15.89
CA ARG A 217 10.29 11.48 16.54
C ARG A 217 10.48 10.09 17.09
N ARG A 218 11.58 9.47 16.71
CA ARG A 218 11.93 8.13 17.16
C ARG A 218 13.33 8.12 17.77
N LEU A 219 13.45 7.58 18.96
CA LEU A 219 14.71 7.22 19.58
C LEU A 219 14.79 5.69 19.65
N GLY A 220 15.87 5.11 19.15
CA GLY A 220 16.12 3.68 19.19
C GLY A 220 17.50 3.37 19.75
N ALA A 221 17.61 2.24 20.43
CA ALA A 221 18.85 1.65 20.90
C ALA A 221 18.87 0.17 20.56
N LYS A 222 20.03 -0.35 20.18
CA LYS A 222 20.23 -1.75 19.82
C LYS A 222 21.55 -2.27 20.39
N ILE A 223 21.53 -3.49 20.87
CA ILE A 223 22.72 -4.29 21.18
C ILE A 223 22.59 -5.59 20.41
N ASP A 224 23.61 -5.98 19.69
CA ASP A 224 23.68 -7.24 18.97
C ASP A 224 25.08 -7.86 19.07
N GLY A 225 25.15 -9.15 18.86
CA GLY A 225 26.45 -9.82 18.83
C GLY A 225 26.37 -11.27 18.42
N SER A 226 27.57 -11.85 18.23
CA SER A 226 27.73 -13.27 17.95
C SER A 226 28.86 -13.86 18.81
N TYR A 227 28.65 -15.05 19.29
CA TYR A 227 29.62 -15.80 20.09
C TYR A 227 29.89 -17.17 19.48
N LYS A 228 31.17 -17.45 19.17
CA LYS A 228 31.61 -18.76 18.69
C LYS A 228 31.93 -19.66 19.87
N ALA A 229 31.01 -20.57 20.22
CA ALA A 229 31.20 -21.54 21.30
C ALA A 229 31.78 -22.84 20.73
N GLY A 230 33.10 -22.94 20.78
CA GLY A 230 33.83 -24.03 20.16
C GLY A 230 33.72 -24.02 18.63
N ASN A 231 33.74 -25.23 18.02
CA ASN A 231 33.73 -25.37 16.56
C ASN A 231 32.34 -25.67 15.99
N ARG A 232 31.32 -25.77 16.84
CA ARG A 232 29.98 -26.23 16.42
C ARG A 232 28.85 -25.25 16.63
N HIS A 233 29.04 -24.25 17.48
CA HIS A 233 27.98 -23.33 17.86
C HIS A 233 28.32 -21.91 17.46
N LEU A 234 27.44 -21.24 16.74
CA LEU A 234 27.47 -19.80 16.52
C LEU A 234 26.19 -19.24 17.14
N ILE A 235 26.32 -18.68 18.33
CA ILE A 235 25.21 -18.07 19.06
C ILE A 235 25.14 -16.60 18.66
N GLU A 236 23.98 -16.16 18.18
CA GLU A 236 23.71 -14.77 17.82
C GLU A 236 22.59 -14.24 18.68
N PHE A 237 22.72 -13.00 19.13
CA PHE A 237 21.73 -12.34 19.95
C PHE A 237 21.49 -10.90 19.50
N LEU A 238 20.27 -10.43 19.74
CA LEU A 238 19.82 -9.06 19.46
C LEU A 238 18.87 -8.63 20.57
N VAL A 239 19.06 -7.41 21.07
CA VAL A 239 18.08 -6.68 21.86
C VAL A 239 17.94 -5.30 21.25
N ASP A 240 16.73 -4.90 20.89
CA ASP A 240 16.44 -3.56 20.44
C ASP A 240 15.24 -2.98 21.19
N ALA A 241 15.32 -1.69 21.45
CA ALA A 241 14.24 -0.91 22.05
C ALA A 241 14.09 0.40 21.31
N SER A 242 12.86 0.82 21.08
CA SER A 242 12.58 2.12 20.49
C SER A 242 11.33 2.76 21.08
N LYS A 243 11.35 4.09 21.10
CA LYS A 243 10.19 4.90 21.44
C LYS A 243 9.95 5.88 20.30
N GLU A 244 8.75 5.84 19.74
CA GLU A 244 8.29 6.72 18.70
C GLU A 244 7.12 7.55 19.20
N LYS A 245 7.10 8.83 18.85
CA LYS A 245 6.03 9.78 19.13
C LYS A 245 5.61 10.41 17.83
N MET A 246 4.31 10.57 17.63
CA MET A 246 3.74 11.21 16.46
C MET A 246 2.63 12.17 16.88
N ASP A 247 2.79 13.42 16.51
CA ASP A 247 1.74 14.42 16.56
C ASP A 247 1.16 14.60 15.16
N ILE A 248 -0.16 14.50 15.04
CA ILE A 248 -0.91 14.76 13.82
C ILE A 248 -1.80 15.97 14.06
N ASP A 249 -1.66 16.99 13.25
CA ASP A 249 -2.54 18.16 13.22
C ASP A 249 -3.10 18.31 11.81
N GLY A 250 -4.38 18.59 11.70
CA GLY A 250 -5.01 18.72 10.40
C GLY A 250 -6.39 19.34 10.46
N TRP A 251 -6.91 19.66 9.31
CA TRP A 251 -8.25 20.16 9.16
C TRP A 251 -8.86 19.77 7.82
N LYS A 252 -10.18 19.67 7.80
CA LYS A 252 -11.01 19.41 6.63
C LYS A 252 -12.28 20.24 6.72
N MET A 253 -12.73 20.79 5.63
CA MET A 253 -14.03 21.46 5.57
C MET A 253 -15.09 20.46 5.13
N PHE A 254 -16.21 20.45 5.85
CA PHE A 254 -17.35 19.56 5.57
C PHE A 254 -18.62 20.32 5.15
N ASP A 255 -18.70 21.61 5.49
CA ASP A 255 -19.86 22.43 5.14
C ASP A 255 -19.60 23.19 3.84
N PHE A 256 -20.39 22.88 2.83
CA PHE A 256 -20.25 23.42 1.49
C PHE A 256 -20.98 24.76 1.30
N GLU A 257 -22.00 25.04 2.09
CA GLU A 257 -22.79 26.25 1.97
C GLU A 257 -22.22 27.41 2.77
N HIS A 258 -21.51 27.12 3.86
CA HIS A 258 -21.02 28.10 4.80
C HIS A 258 -19.49 27.94 5.04
N ALA A 259 -18.74 27.73 3.99
CA ALA A 259 -17.31 27.48 4.07
C ALA A 259 -16.53 28.72 4.59
N ASN A 260 -16.27 28.76 5.89
CA ASN A 260 -15.44 29.76 6.56
C ASN A 260 -14.52 29.08 7.59
N GLU A 261 -13.70 29.85 8.29
CA GLU A 261 -12.77 29.30 9.30
C GLU A 261 -13.50 28.58 10.45
N ASP A 262 -14.72 29.01 10.78
CA ASP A 262 -15.51 28.44 11.87
C ASP A 262 -16.18 27.10 11.49
N THR A 263 -16.26 26.78 10.21
CA THR A 263 -16.81 25.50 9.70
C THR A 263 -15.73 24.45 9.43
N ARG A 264 -14.48 24.74 9.74
CA ARG A 264 -13.39 23.76 9.61
C ARG A 264 -13.47 22.73 10.71
N SER A 265 -13.57 21.48 10.32
CA SER A 265 -13.30 20.37 11.23
C SER A 265 -11.78 20.23 11.40
N ARG A 266 -11.31 20.50 12.60
CA ARG A 266 -9.91 20.35 12.98
C ARG A 266 -9.77 19.08 13.82
N TRP A 267 -8.70 18.31 13.58
CA TRP A 267 -8.32 17.20 14.43
C TRP A 267 -6.87 17.35 14.88
N ARG A 268 -6.63 16.88 16.08
CA ARG A 268 -5.30 16.78 16.64
C ARG A 268 -5.20 15.45 17.33
N ASN A 269 -4.25 14.63 16.90
CA ASN A 269 -4.03 13.32 17.45
C ASN A 269 -2.58 13.21 17.93
N TYR A 270 -2.39 12.55 19.05
CA TYR A 270 -1.10 12.22 19.59
C TYR A 270 -0.99 10.72 19.76
N TYR A 271 0.12 10.15 19.31
CA TYR A 271 0.42 8.74 19.44
C TYR A 271 1.83 8.54 19.95
N GLU A 272 1.99 7.50 20.78
CA GLU A 272 3.26 7.04 21.27
C GLU A 272 3.32 5.53 21.14
N GLN A 273 4.45 4.99 20.64
CA GLN A 273 4.68 3.57 20.58
C GLN A 273 6.05 3.25 21.20
N GLU A 274 6.06 2.31 22.14
CA GLU A 274 7.27 1.73 22.70
C GLU A 274 7.38 0.28 22.20
N ILE A 275 8.53 -0.05 21.60
CA ILE A 275 8.80 -1.39 21.09
C ILE A 275 10.04 -1.93 21.81
N ILE A 276 9.96 -3.19 22.24
CA ILE A 276 11.08 -3.95 22.77
C ILE A 276 11.10 -5.30 22.07
N ASN A 277 12.24 -5.65 21.48
CA ASN A 277 12.46 -6.97 20.91
C ASN A 277 13.74 -7.56 21.51
N ALA A 278 13.71 -8.86 21.77
CA ALA A 278 14.88 -9.63 22.15
C ALA A 278 14.89 -10.96 21.38
N GLN A 279 16.01 -11.30 20.78
CA GLN A 279 16.17 -12.51 19.99
C GLN A 279 17.48 -13.21 20.33
N ILE A 280 17.46 -14.53 20.35
CA ILE A 280 18.62 -15.38 20.39
C ILE A 280 18.44 -16.53 19.42
N GLN A 281 19.52 -16.90 18.73
CA GLN A 281 19.59 -18.09 17.89
C GLN A 281 20.93 -18.78 18.02
N ASP A 282 20.98 -20.06 17.75
CA ASP A 282 22.22 -20.85 17.73
C ASP A 282 22.31 -21.63 16.42
N THR A 283 23.30 -21.34 15.61
CA THR A 283 23.62 -22.14 14.43
C THR A 283 24.55 -23.30 14.81
N ILE A 284 23.95 -24.48 14.93
CA ILE A 284 24.58 -25.69 15.40
C ILE A 284 25.07 -26.53 14.20
N THR A 285 26.38 -26.78 14.12
CA THR A 285 26.94 -27.72 13.16
C THR A 285 26.75 -29.15 13.66
N LEU A 286 25.84 -29.91 13.02
CA LEU A 286 25.41 -31.23 13.50
C LEU A 286 26.39 -32.35 13.22
N ASN A 287 27.25 -32.22 12.21
CA ASN A 287 28.16 -33.27 11.81
C ASN A 287 29.62 -32.80 11.71
N LYS A 288 30.56 -33.74 11.69
CA LYS A 288 32.00 -33.48 11.60
C LYS A 288 32.43 -32.86 10.27
N LYS A 289 31.68 -33.13 9.18
CA LYS A 289 31.98 -32.59 7.85
C LYS A 289 31.69 -31.11 7.74
N GLY A 290 30.84 -30.55 8.64
CA GLY A 290 30.49 -29.15 8.64
C GLY A 290 29.50 -28.76 7.53
N ASP A 291 28.69 -29.69 7.04
CA ASP A 291 27.78 -29.51 5.92
C ASP A 291 26.30 -29.70 6.29
N PHE A 292 26.02 -29.85 7.60
CA PHE A 292 24.66 -29.99 8.13
C PHE A 292 24.47 -29.09 9.36
N TRP A 293 23.50 -28.14 9.27
CA TRP A 293 23.24 -27.15 10.32
C TRP A 293 21.79 -27.19 10.77
N LEU A 294 21.61 -26.95 12.05
CA LEU A 294 20.33 -26.69 12.71
C LEU A 294 20.40 -25.33 13.36
N THR A 295 19.40 -24.47 13.10
CA THR A 295 19.36 -23.14 13.71
C THR A 295 18.00 -22.93 14.41
N PRO A 296 17.88 -23.26 15.71
CA PRO A 296 16.78 -22.82 16.54
C PRO A 296 16.90 -21.34 16.83
N SER A 297 15.78 -20.64 16.84
CA SER A 297 15.68 -19.21 17.19
C SER A 297 14.44 -18.97 18.03
N ILE A 298 14.56 -18.09 19.02
CA ILE A 298 13.45 -17.60 19.82
C ILE A 298 13.51 -16.08 19.87
N ARG A 299 12.35 -15.43 19.77
CA ARG A 299 12.23 -13.99 19.82
C ARG A 299 11.04 -13.56 20.69
N TYR A 300 11.30 -12.62 21.59
CA TYR A 300 10.28 -11.87 22.31
C TYR A 300 10.03 -10.55 21.61
N ASN A 301 8.76 -10.21 21.44
CA ASN A 301 8.32 -8.95 20.83
C ASN A 301 7.31 -8.31 21.79
N ARG A 302 7.44 -7.01 22.03
CA ARG A 302 6.50 -6.24 22.83
C ARG A 302 6.28 -4.88 22.19
N SER A 303 5.03 -4.45 22.14
CA SER A 303 4.62 -3.10 21.76
C SER A 303 3.68 -2.54 22.81
N LYS A 304 3.93 -1.34 23.29
CA LYS A 304 2.98 -0.54 24.06
C LYS A 304 2.60 0.67 23.24
N ILE A 305 1.32 0.84 22.97
CA ILE A 305 0.74 1.93 22.20
C ILE A 305 -0.08 2.80 23.13
N LEU A 306 0.08 4.11 23.03
CA LEU A 306 -0.75 5.11 23.66
C LEU A 306 -1.28 6.02 22.55
N GLY A 307 -2.57 6.29 22.55
CA GLY A 307 -3.22 7.17 21.61
C GLY A 307 -4.15 8.14 22.30
N ARG A 308 -4.14 9.38 21.82
CA ARG A 308 -5.07 10.42 22.24
C ARG A 308 -5.58 11.14 21.00
N SER A 309 -6.88 11.28 20.88
CA SER A 309 -7.52 12.02 19.80
C SER A 309 -8.27 13.21 20.37
N ASP A 310 -7.91 14.41 19.89
CA ASP A 310 -8.62 15.66 20.16
C ASP A 310 -9.27 16.10 18.83
N ARG A 311 -10.49 15.69 18.59
CA ARG A 311 -11.26 16.09 17.42
C ARG A 311 -12.13 17.29 17.76
N TYR A 312 -11.99 18.37 17.01
CA TYR A 312 -12.72 19.61 17.19
C TYR A 312 -13.81 19.77 16.14
N ASP A 313 -14.85 18.98 16.22
CA ASP A 313 -16.11 19.29 15.52
C ASP A 313 -17.19 19.50 16.58
N GLU A 314 -17.14 20.67 17.18
CA GLU A 314 -17.69 20.86 18.52
C GLU A 314 -19.15 21.21 18.53
N LYS A 315 -19.66 21.82 17.49
CA LYS A 315 -21.01 22.43 17.57
C LYS A 315 -22.12 21.48 17.19
N ASN A 316 -21.84 20.47 16.37
CA ASN A 316 -22.90 19.68 15.71
C ASN A 316 -22.89 18.18 16.00
N ASP A 317 -21.89 17.63 16.70
CA ASP A 317 -21.84 16.21 17.01
C ASP A 317 -21.55 15.92 18.48
N PRO A 318 -22.60 15.75 19.30
CA PRO A 318 -22.46 15.43 20.73
C PRO A 318 -21.71 14.12 21.00
N GLN A 319 -21.59 13.24 20.00
CA GLN A 319 -20.85 11.98 20.15
C GLN A 319 -19.34 12.20 20.08
N HIS A 320 -18.87 13.19 19.33
CA HIS A 320 -17.44 13.51 19.23
C HIS A 320 -16.89 14.22 20.48
N ILE A 321 -17.72 14.96 21.18
CA ILE A 321 -17.34 15.59 22.47
C ILE A 321 -16.88 14.56 23.52
N LYS A 322 -17.41 13.34 23.46
CA LYS A 322 -17.04 12.26 24.39
C LYS A 322 -15.60 11.77 24.22
N TRP A 323 -14.94 12.13 23.14
CA TRP A 323 -13.60 11.63 22.78
C TRP A 323 -12.49 12.66 22.98
N LEU A 324 -12.85 13.91 23.25
CA LEU A 324 -11.88 14.96 23.51
C LEU A 324 -11.05 14.64 24.75
N GLY A 325 -9.75 14.47 24.52
CA GLY A 325 -8.78 14.23 25.58
C GLY A 325 -8.77 12.82 26.15
N GLN A 326 -9.52 11.86 25.59
CA GLN A 326 -9.42 10.47 26.01
C GLN A 326 -8.10 9.86 25.54
N THR A 327 -7.47 9.13 26.44
CA THR A 327 -6.23 8.43 26.20
C THR A 327 -6.47 6.94 26.30
N ASP A 328 -6.09 6.22 25.26
CA ASP A 328 -6.17 4.77 25.20
C ASP A 328 -4.79 4.15 25.18
N GLU A 329 -4.66 3.03 25.86
CA GLU A 329 -3.42 2.25 25.90
C GLU A 329 -3.69 0.81 25.50
N GLN A 330 -2.77 0.25 24.70
CA GLN A 330 -2.75 -1.17 24.35
C GLN A 330 -1.33 -1.69 24.49
N THR A 331 -1.21 -2.85 25.11
CA THR A 331 0.06 -3.56 25.21
C THR A 331 -0.10 -4.95 24.62
N ASP A 332 0.73 -5.25 23.65
CA ASP A 332 0.78 -6.54 22.97
C ASP A 332 2.18 -7.13 23.11
N ASP A 333 2.26 -8.39 23.51
CA ASP A 333 3.52 -9.11 23.56
C ASP A 333 3.40 -10.55 23.08
N LYS A 334 4.48 -11.07 22.52
CA LYS A 334 4.52 -12.42 21.98
C LYS A 334 5.93 -12.98 21.94
N VAL A 335 6.05 -14.23 22.35
CA VAL A 335 7.21 -15.06 22.03
C VAL A 335 6.94 -15.79 20.73
N THR A 336 7.86 -15.68 19.78
CA THR A 336 7.87 -16.43 18.53
C THR A 336 9.10 -17.32 18.46
N TRP A 337 9.03 -18.40 17.71
CA TRP A 337 10.12 -19.31 17.48
C TRP A 337 10.27 -19.67 16.02
N GLN A 338 11.46 -20.01 15.62
CA GLN A 338 11.80 -20.50 14.29
C GLN A 338 12.84 -21.61 14.39
N LEU A 339 12.70 -22.61 13.55
CA LEU A 339 13.68 -23.67 13.36
C LEU A 339 14.06 -23.72 11.89
N ALA A 340 15.36 -23.63 11.63
CA ALA A 340 15.89 -23.79 10.28
C ALA A 340 16.83 -24.97 10.21
N LEU A 341 16.75 -25.74 9.12
CA LEU A 341 17.65 -26.83 8.75
C LEU A 341 18.31 -26.48 7.42
N LYS A 342 19.63 -26.69 7.32
CA LYS A 342 20.38 -26.56 6.07
C LYS A 342 21.31 -27.75 5.91
N LYS A 343 21.21 -28.44 4.78
CA LYS A 343 22.11 -29.54 4.42
C LYS A 343 22.72 -29.28 3.05
N GLN A 344 24.04 -29.24 2.99
CA GLN A 344 24.80 -29.26 1.76
C GLN A 344 25.16 -30.72 1.45
N PHE A 345 24.58 -31.28 0.40
CA PHE A 345 24.77 -32.69 0.04
C PHE A 345 26.09 -32.91 -0.70
N ASN A 346 26.43 -31.95 -1.54
CA ASN A 346 27.69 -31.89 -2.27
C ASN A 346 28.05 -30.44 -2.58
N ASP A 347 29.10 -30.18 -3.33
CA ASP A 347 29.58 -28.85 -3.67
C ASP A 347 28.58 -28.02 -4.48
N HIS A 348 27.58 -28.69 -5.06
CA HIS A 348 26.61 -28.06 -5.96
C HIS A 348 25.19 -28.03 -5.39
N PHE A 349 24.81 -28.90 -4.47
CA PHE A 349 23.43 -29.02 -4.05
C PHE A 349 23.22 -28.81 -2.56
N THR A 350 22.35 -27.85 -2.24
CA THR A 350 21.96 -27.52 -0.86
C THR A 350 20.44 -27.56 -0.72
N LEU A 351 19.96 -28.17 0.35
CA LEU A 351 18.56 -28.11 0.77
C LEU A 351 18.45 -27.27 2.05
N ARG A 352 17.45 -26.41 2.11
CA ARG A 352 17.11 -25.63 3.31
C ARG A 352 15.63 -25.76 3.59
N ALA A 353 15.26 -25.90 4.86
CA ALA A 353 13.89 -25.85 5.32
C ALA A 353 13.79 -24.95 6.55
N THR A 354 12.75 -24.15 6.62
CA THR A 354 12.47 -23.25 7.73
C THR A 354 11.02 -23.37 8.16
N GLY A 355 10.75 -23.32 9.45
CA GLY A 355 9.39 -23.31 9.97
C GLY A 355 9.32 -22.61 11.31
N GLY A 356 8.21 -21.93 11.59
CA GLY A 356 8.04 -21.23 12.86
C GLY A 356 6.77 -20.41 12.93
N THR A 357 6.70 -19.61 13.98
CA THR A 357 5.65 -18.63 14.20
C THR A 357 6.15 -17.24 13.86
N TYR A 358 5.26 -16.37 13.42
CA TYR A 358 5.58 -14.96 13.23
C TYR A 358 4.61 -14.07 14.01
N TYR A 359 5.08 -12.87 14.28
CA TYR A 359 4.32 -11.81 14.95
C TYR A 359 4.76 -10.46 14.39
N ARG A 360 3.84 -9.73 13.76
CA ARG A 360 4.11 -8.45 13.11
C ARG A 360 3.51 -7.33 13.94
N LEU A 361 4.35 -6.57 14.60
CA LEU A 361 3.94 -5.36 15.30
C LEU A 361 3.38 -4.33 14.31
N LEU A 362 2.46 -3.51 14.81
CA LEU A 362 1.88 -2.41 14.05
C LEU A 362 2.92 -1.32 13.83
N ASN A 363 2.86 -0.67 12.68
CA ASN A 363 3.57 0.57 12.45
C ASN A 363 2.71 1.78 12.86
N MET A 364 3.34 2.95 12.98
CA MET A 364 2.66 4.15 13.45
C MET A 364 1.52 4.60 12.52
N TYR A 365 1.59 4.34 11.21
CA TYR A 365 0.54 4.66 10.26
C TYR A 365 -0.71 3.77 10.45
N GLU A 366 -0.52 2.50 10.74
CA GLU A 366 -1.60 1.55 11.03
C GLU A 366 -2.31 1.88 12.36
N ILE A 367 -1.58 2.50 13.29
CA ILE A 367 -2.11 2.95 14.58
C ILE A 367 -2.86 4.27 14.43
N ALA A 368 -2.22 5.24 13.80
CA ALA A 368 -2.65 6.62 13.77
C ALA A 368 -3.61 6.95 12.61
N GLY A 369 -3.59 6.13 11.55
CA GLY A 369 -4.28 6.48 10.31
C GLY A 369 -3.69 7.73 9.65
N ASP A 370 -4.47 8.40 8.81
CA ASP A 370 -4.09 9.65 8.17
C ASP A 370 -4.89 10.87 8.66
N GLY A 371 -5.79 10.64 9.62
CA GLY A 371 -6.65 11.68 10.19
C GLY A 371 -7.72 12.22 9.24
N ALA A 372 -7.68 11.86 7.98
CA ALA A 372 -8.53 12.41 6.93
C ALA A 372 -9.51 11.39 6.33
N GLY A 373 -9.03 10.24 5.92
CA GLY A 373 -9.82 9.16 5.34
C GLY A 373 -9.61 7.85 6.09
N ILE A 374 -8.42 7.63 6.64
CA ILE A 374 -8.11 6.49 7.48
C ILE A 374 -8.19 6.96 8.93
N LEU A 375 -9.21 6.51 9.63
CA LEU A 375 -9.42 6.86 11.04
C LEU A 375 -8.64 5.90 11.94
N PRO A 376 -8.09 6.40 13.06
CA PRO A 376 -7.64 5.51 14.12
C PRO A 376 -8.86 4.77 14.67
N MET A 377 -8.74 3.45 14.78
CA MET A 377 -9.77 2.72 15.50
C MET A 377 -9.73 3.13 16.96
N PRO A 378 -10.71 3.80 17.41
CA PRO A 378 -11.62 3.23 18.39
C PRO A 378 -13.00 3.85 18.47
N ASN A 379 -13.37 4.74 17.64
CA ASN A 379 -14.40 5.70 17.94
C ASN A 379 -15.72 5.47 17.24
N VAL A 380 -16.03 4.23 16.97
CA VAL A 380 -17.27 3.88 16.33
C VAL A 380 -18.21 3.27 17.33
N GLY A 381 -19.24 4.03 17.69
CA GLY A 381 -20.35 3.51 18.45
C GLY A 381 -20.16 3.36 19.96
N GLY A 382 -19.16 4.03 20.55
CA GLY A 382 -19.01 4.08 22.02
C GLY A 382 -18.49 2.80 22.67
N SER A 383 -17.98 1.86 21.91
CA SER A 383 -17.23 0.72 22.43
C SER A 383 -15.78 1.09 22.70
N ALA A 384 -15.14 0.37 23.63
CA ALA A 384 -13.77 0.58 24.02
C ALA A 384 -12.86 0.72 22.82
N SER A 385 -11.89 1.61 22.92
CA SER A 385 -10.78 1.74 22.00
C SER A 385 -10.23 0.39 21.61
N VAL A 386 -10.09 0.18 20.35
CA VAL A 386 -9.39 -0.99 19.89
C VAL A 386 -8.44 -0.56 18.79
N PHE A 387 -7.18 -0.30 19.16
CA PHE A 387 -6.15 -0.35 18.14
C PHE A 387 -6.18 -1.73 17.47
N PRO A 388 -5.87 -1.82 16.18
CA PRO A 388 -5.72 -3.14 15.57
C PRO A 388 -4.70 -3.96 16.37
N MET A 389 -4.88 -5.26 16.39
CA MET A 389 -3.92 -6.15 17.02
C MET A 389 -2.78 -6.48 16.07
N PRO A 390 -1.59 -6.77 16.57
CA PRO A 390 -0.50 -7.29 15.75
C PRO A 390 -0.92 -8.55 14.97
N GLU A 391 -0.47 -8.65 13.74
CA GLU A 391 -0.72 -9.81 12.90
C GLU A 391 0.13 -11.00 13.38
N GLU A 392 -0.45 -12.19 13.47
CA GLU A 392 0.26 -13.39 13.89
C GLU A 392 -0.10 -14.61 13.05
N GLY A 393 0.80 -15.58 13.07
CA GLY A 393 0.54 -16.84 12.38
C GLY A 393 1.74 -17.79 12.39
N LYS A 394 1.69 -18.71 11.45
CA LYS A 394 2.75 -19.67 11.17
C LYS A 394 3.26 -19.49 9.76
N GLN A 395 4.53 -19.77 9.55
CA GLN A 395 5.15 -19.75 8.23
C GLN A 395 6.18 -20.84 8.10
N TRP A 396 6.39 -21.28 6.88
CA TRP A 396 7.39 -22.30 6.55
C TRP A 396 7.84 -22.13 5.10
N ASP A 397 9.06 -22.56 4.83
CA ASP A 397 9.61 -22.68 3.48
C ASP A 397 10.53 -23.89 3.35
N ILE A 398 10.64 -24.40 2.13
CA ILE A 398 11.61 -25.41 1.73
C ILE A 398 12.24 -24.95 0.42
N SER A 399 13.58 -24.84 0.41
CA SER A 399 14.34 -24.37 -0.74
C SER A 399 15.34 -25.43 -1.19
N ALA A 400 15.36 -25.72 -2.48
CA ALA A 400 16.42 -26.47 -3.13
C ALA A 400 17.29 -25.49 -3.93
N ILE A 401 18.58 -25.52 -3.69
CA ILE A 401 19.56 -24.62 -4.29
C ILE A 401 20.62 -25.45 -4.98
N TRP A 402 20.88 -25.12 -6.22
CA TRP A 402 21.96 -25.72 -7.00
C TRP A 402 22.90 -24.63 -7.52
N ASP A 403 24.19 -24.83 -7.31
CA ASP A 403 25.26 -23.93 -7.74
C ASP A 403 26.26 -24.73 -8.58
N GLY A 404 26.68 -24.21 -9.75
CA GLY A 404 27.62 -24.93 -10.59
C GLY A 404 27.91 -24.25 -11.90
N LYS A 405 28.23 -25.05 -12.90
CA LYS A 405 28.39 -24.62 -14.31
C LYS A 405 27.32 -25.29 -15.14
N TRP A 406 26.63 -24.52 -15.97
CA TRP A 406 25.56 -25.03 -16.80
C TRP A 406 25.48 -24.26 -18.12
N LEU A 407 25.27 -24.95 -19.24
CA LEU A 407 25.19 -24.37 -20.59
C LEU A 407 26.38 -23.47 -20.95
N GLY A 408 27.60 -23.84 -20.52
CA GLY A 408 28.80 -23.06 -20.76
C GLY A 408 28.92 -21.79 -19.95
N ALA A 409 28.03 -21.53 -18.99
CA ALA A 409 28.16 -20.44 -18.04
C ALA A 409 29.33 -20.70 -17.08
N ASP A 410 30.07 -19.65 -16.76
CA ASP A 410 31.14 -19.69 -15.75
C ASP A 410 30.60 -19.98 -14.36
N THR A 411 29.41 -19.38 -14.06
CA THR A 411 28.62 -19.66 -12.85
C THR A 411 27.15 -19.77 -13.19
N ALA A 412 26.47 -20.72 -12.58
CA ALA A 412 25.02 -20.88 -12.66
C ALA A 412 24.48 -21.23 -11.28
N LYS A 413 23.41 -20.53 -10.87
CA LYS A 413 22.69 -20.80 -9.64
C LYS A 413 21.21 -20.92 -9.93
N PHE A 414 20.60 -21.99 -9.43
CA PHE A 414 19.15 -22.22 -9.49
C PHE A 414 18.61 -22.40 -8.08
N GLN A 415 17.49 -21.78 -7.81
CA GLN A 415 16.78 -21.96 -6.55
C GLN A 415 15.29 -22.12 -6.83
N ILE A 416 14.71 -23.11 -6.19
CA ILE A 416 13.27 -23.28 -6.08
C ILE A 416 12.91 -23.27 -4.60
N THR A 417 11.93 -22.47 -4.23
CA THR A 417 11.41 -22.39 -2.87
C THR A 417 9.90 -22.61 -2.90
N TYR A 418 9.42 -23.58 -2.14
CA TYR A 418 8.02 -23.73 -1.83
C TYR A 418 7.76 -23.18 -0.43
N PHE A 419 6.79 -22.29 -0.30
CA PHE A 419 6.50 -21.60 0.96
C PHE A 419 5.02 -21.62 1.29
N GLY A 420 4.73 -21.48 2.58
CA GLY A 420 3.39 -21.32 3.08
C GLY A 420 3.32 -20.41 4.30
N ARG A 421 2.20 -19.71 4.43
CA ARG A 421 1.89 -18.84 5.54
C ARG A 421 0.42 -19.01 5.93
N ASP A 422 0.16 -19.18 7.21
CA ASP A 422 -1.18 -19.23 7.81
C ASP A 422 -1.30 -18.07 8.80
N SER A 423 -2.10 -17.08 8.45
CA SER A 423 -2.32 -15.84 9.21
C SER A 423 -3.66 -15.91 9.91
N LYS A 424 -3.67 -15.69 11.22
CA LYS A 424 -4.91 -15.72 12.01
C LYS A 424 -5.58 -14.35 12.11
N ARG A 425 -4.80 -13.28 12.08
CA ARG A 425 -5.23 -11.91 12.25
C ARG A 425 -4.57 -11.04 11.18
N LEU A 426 -4.99 -11.23 9.93
CA LEU A 426 -4.55 -10.35 8.84
C LEU A 426 -5.01 -8.94 9.14
N LEU A 427 -4.09 -8.00 9.10
CA LEU A 427 -4.41 -6.59 9.21
C LEU A 427 -4.86 -6.07 7.84
N GLN A 428 -6.06 -5.53 7.80
CA GLN A 428 -6.66 -5.01 6.58
C GLN A 428 -7.24 -3.63 6.77
N LEU A 429 -7.25 -2.87 5.69
CA LEU A 429 -7.96 -1.63 5.58
C LEU A 429 -9.37 -1.94 5.06
N SER A 430 -10.39 -1.64 5.85
CA SER A 430 -11.80 -1.83 5.48
C SER A 430 -12.54 -0.51 5.50
N SER A 431 -13.50 -0.38 4.60
CA SER A 431 -14.43 0.75 4.63
C SER A 431 -15.33 0.65 5.86
N TRP A 432 -15.35 1.68 6.66
CA TRP A 432 -16.29 1.81 7.77
C TRP A 432 -17.64 2.40 7.31
N ASN A 433 -17.56 3.37 6.44
CA ASN A 433 -18.70 3.92 5.70
C ASN A 433 -18.19 4.39 4.33
N SER A 434 -19.01 4.97 3.51
CA SER A 434 -18.65 5.41 2.16
C SER A 434 -17.48 6.39 2.09
N PHE A 435 -17.04 6.95 3.23
CA PHE A 435 -16.05 8.02 3.28
C PHE A 435 -14.81 7.71 4.13
N PHE A 436 -14.90 6.73 5.05
CA PHE A 436 -13.83 6.45 6.02
C PHE A 436 -13.41 4.99 6.00
N PHE A 437 -12.12 4.80 6.23
CA PHE A 437 -11.49 3.49 6.36
C PHE A 437 -10.90 3.31 7.75
N VAL A 438 -10.83 2.07 8.19
CA VAL A 438 -10.17 1.69 9.43
C VAL A 438 -9.31 0.45 9.22
N TYR A 439 -8.17 0.39 9.87
CA TYR A 439 -7.42 -0.85 9.98
C TYR A 439 -8.07 -1.78 11.01
N ASN A 440 -8.23 -3.03 10.66
CA ASN A 440 -8.82 -4.05 11.54
C ASN A 440 -8.24 -5.44 11.25
N ASN A 441 -8.54 -6.38 12.13
CA ASN A 441 -8.09 -7.77 12.04
C ASN A 441 -9.24 -8.73 11.68
N ALA A 442 -10.19 -8.29 10.89
CA ALA A 442 -11.37 -9.06 10.53
C ALA A 442 -11.09 -10.23 9.59
N ALA A 443 -9.85 -10.45 9.20
CA ALA A 443 -9.51 -11.50 8.25
C ALA A 443 -8.52 -12.52 8.81
N SER A 444 -8.63 -13.73 8.31
CA SER A 444 -7.61 -14.78 8.41
C SER A 444 -7.32 -15.35 7.02
N GLY A 445 -6.15 -15.89 6.80
CA GLY A 445 -5.85 -16.39 5.48
C GLY A 445 -4.66 -17.32 5.41
N LYS A 446 -4.66 -18.16 4.37
CA LYS A 446 -3.55 -19.05 4.03
C LYS A 446 -3.03 -18.68 2.66
N VAL A 447 -1.74 -18.54 2.57
CA VAL A 447 -1.03 -18.26 1.33
C VAL A 447 0.00 -19.36 1.12
N ASN A 448 0.01 -19.95 -0.06
CA ASN A 448 1.04 -20.89 -0.50
C ASN A 448 1.60 -20.39 -1.82
N GLY A 449 2.85 -20.69 -2.08
CA GLY A 449 3.47 -20.26 -3.31
C GLY A 449 4.77 -20.97 -3.63
N VAL A 450 5.26 -20.69 -4.84
CA VAL A 450 6.53 -21.18 -5.34
C VAL A 450 7.33 -20.00 -5.88
N GLU A 451 8.58 -19.91 -5.46
CA GLU A 451 9.56 -18.94 -6.00
C GLU A 451 10.60 -19.70 -6.81
N LEU A 452 10.90 -19.19 -7.98
CA LEU A 452 11.95 -19.67 -8.88
C LEU A 452 12.96 -18.56 -9.10
N GLN A 453 14.25 -18.88 -8.99
CA GLN A 453 15.35 -18.00 -9.31
C GLN A 453 16.39 -18.74 -10.13
N ALA A 454 16.89 -18.08 -11.17
CA ALA A 454 18.04 -18.54 -11.96
C ALA A 454 18.97 -17.38 -12.26
N ASP A 455 20.23 -17.54 -11.86
CA ASP A 455 21.31 -16.59 -12.11
C ASP A 455 22.39 -17.31 -12.91
N LEU A 456 22.66 -16.84 -14.11
CA LEU A 456 23.69 -17.39 -14.98
C LEU A 456 24.64 -16.28 -15.40
N SER A 457 25.94 -16.57 -15.38
CA SER A 457 26.97 -15.61 -15.78
C SER A 457 27.97 -16.26 -16.70
N TRP A 458 28.20 -15.64 -17.82
CA TRP A 458 29.28 -15.91 -18.77
C TRP A 458 30.23 -14.72 -18.78
N GLN A 459 31.39 -14.87 -19.36
CA GLN A 459 32.39 -13.80 -19.43
C GLN A 459 31.82 -12.42 -19.85
N LYS A 460 30.86 -12.41 -20.78
CA LYS A 460 30.25 -11.17 -21.32
C LYS A 460 28.77 -11.03 -21.04
N TRP A 461 28.10 -12.07 -20.57
CA TRP A 461 26.65 -12.09 -20.38
C TRP A 461 26.26 -12.48 -18.98
N ASP A 462 25.22 -11.81 -18.45
CA ASP A 462 24.48 -12.30 -17.28
C ASP A 462 23.01 -12.42 -17.64
N VAL A 463 22.38 -13.45 -17.09
CA VAL A 463 20.95 -13.70 -17.15
C VAL A 463 20.44 -13.90 -15.73
N ASN A 464 19.48 -13.08 -15.32
CA ASN A 464 18.81 -13.21 -14.02
C ASN A 464 17.32 -13.39 -14.29
N LEU A 465 16.75 -14.49 -13.83
CA LEU A 465 15.34 -14.83 -13.96
C LEU A 465 14.75 -15.05 -12.58
N GLN A 466 13.61 -14.45 -12.33
CA GLN A 466 12.83 -14.64 -11.12
C GLN A 466 11.36 -14.79 -11.47
N ALA A 467 10.68 -15.73 -10.84
CA ALA A 467 9.25 -15.90 -10.96
C ALA A 467 8.66 -16.34 -9.63
N THR A 468 7.53 -15.78 -9.27
CA THR A 468 6.77 -16.15 -8.08
C THR A 468 5.35 -16.49 -8.47
N TYR A 469 4.90 -17.63 -8.02
CA TYR A 469 3.49 -18.01 -8.00
C TYR A 469 2.98 -17.95 -6.57
N THR A 470 1.88 -17.25 -6.34
CA THR A 470 1.22 -17.14 -5.03
C THR A 470 -0.26 -17.41 -5.20
N ASP A 471 -0.83 -18.25 -4.36
CA ASP A 471 -2.28 -18.43 -4.32
C ASP A 471 -2.90 -17.52 -3.26
N PRO A 472 -3.61 -16.43 -3.65
CA PRO A 472 -4.21 -15.47 -2.74
C PRO A 472 -5.67 -15.81 -2.36
N SER A 473 -6.19 -16.98 -2.75
CA SER A 473 -7.63 -17.27 -2.76
C SER A 473 -8.20 -17.81 -1.44
N ASN A 474 -7.36 -18.03 -0.42
CA ASN A 474 -7.79 -18.66 0.83
C ASN A 474 -7.86 -17.65 1.97
N VAL A 475 -8.72 -16.64 1.84
CA VAL A 475 -8.96 -15.64 2.87
C VAL A 475 -10.40 -15.75 3.37
N LEU A 476 -10.56 -15.77 4.68
CA LEU A 476 -11.86 -15.76 5.34
C LEU A 476 -12.01 -14.42 6.05
N TYR A 477 -13.04 -13.66 5.69
CA TYR A 477 -13.41 -12.39 6.31
C TYR A 477 -14.51 -12.61 7.34
N ASP A 478 -14.36 -12.04 8.52
CA ASP A 478 -15.40 -11.97 9.54
C ASP A 478 -15.96 -10.55 9.60
N LEU A 479 -17.02 -10.30 8.86
CA LEU A 479 -17.63 -8.97 8.76
C LEU A 479 -18.26 -8.54 10.08
N SER A 480 -18.60 -9.48 10.97
CA SER A 480 -19.12 -9.18 12.30
C SER A 480 -18.06 -8.52 13.19
N ALA A 481 -16.78 -8.73 12.90
CA ALA A 481 -15.67 -8.11 13.59
C ALA A 481 -15.34 -6.68 13.10
N ILE A 482 -15.98 -6.21 12.01
CA ILE A 482 -15.81 -4.85 11.50
C ILE A 482 -16.74 -3.92 12.28
N PRO A 483 -16.21 -2.92 13.01
CA PRO A 483 -17.01 -1.96 13.75
C PRO A 483 -18.03 -1.25 12.84
N GLY A 484 -19.25 -1.08 13.33
CA GLY A 484 -20.36 -0.47 12.59
C GLY A 484 -21.06 -1.38 11.58
N GLN A 485 -20.55 -2.58 11.32
CA GLN A 485 -21.22 -3.56 10.44
C GLN A 485 -21.82 -4.76 11.18
N GLN A 486 -21.68 -4.83 12.48
CA GLN A 486 -22.11 -5.95 13.31
C GLN A 486 -23.62 -6.21 13.26
N GLU A 487 -24.41 -5.17 13.07
CA GLU A 487 -25.88 -5.30 13.00
C GLU A 487 -26.36 -5.81 11.64
N TRP A 488 -25.59 -5.56 10.58
CA TRP A 488 -25.96 -5.85 9.19
C TRP A 488 -25.54 -7.26 8.74
N ASN A 489 -24.57 -7.86 9.41
CA ASN A 489 -23.94 -9.12 9.00
C ASN A 489 -23.84 -10.11 10.16
N LYS A 490 -24.96 -10.54 10.72
CA LYS A 490 -25.00 -11.46 11.86
C LYS A 490 -24.36 -12.84 11.62
N ASP A 491 -24.30 -13.28 10.35
CA ASP A 491 -23.72 -14.57 9.93
C ASP A 491 -22.35 -14.41 9.23
N GLY A 492 -21.79 -13.33 9.32
CA GLY A 492 -20.66 -12.54 8.88
C GLY A 492 -19.41 -13.18 8.32
N LYS A 493 -19.29 -14.47 8.06
CA LYS A 493 -18.06 -15.04 7.51
C LYS A 493 -18.20 -15.22 5.99
N ILE A 494 -17.29 -14.54 5.25
CA ILE A 494 -17.28 -14.57 3.78
C ILE A 494 -15.91 -15.03 3.31
N GLU A 495 -15.88 -16.00 2.41
CA GLU A 495 -14.68 -16.37 1.67
C GLU A 495 -14.33 -15.29 0.66
N GLY A 496 -13.05 -14.93 0.59
CA GLY A 496 -12.55 -13.89 -0.30
C GLY A 496 -11.13 -14.15 -0.74
N VAL A 497 -10.52 -13.10 -1.28
CA VAL A 497 -9.14 -13.14 -1.79
C VAL A 497 -8.32 -12.01 -1.18
N MET A 498 -7.00 -12.19 -1.15
CA MET A 498 -6.10 -11.08 -0.83
C MET A 498 -6.13 -10.05 -1.97
N THR A 499 -6.37 -8.80 -1.59
CA THR A 499 -6.34 -7.68 -2.54
C THR A 499 -4.92 -7.33 -2.94
N TYR A 500 -4.76 -6.85 -4.17
CA TYR A 500 -3.48 -6.41 -4.74
C TYR A 500 -2.35 -7.47 -4.73
N GLN A 501 -2.70 -8.74 -4.55
CA GLN A 501 -1.77 -9.86 -4.62
C GLN A 501 -1.93 -10.58 -5.97
N PRO A 502 -0.99 -10.44 -6.91
CA PRO A 502 -1.04 -11.19 -8.17
C PRO A 502 -0.72 -12.66 -7.94
N LYS A 503 -1.33 -13.55 -8.76
CA LYS A 503 -0.95 -14.96 -8.74
C LYS A 503 0.44 -15.20 -9.33
N TRP A 504 0.83 -14.39 -10.31
CA TRP A 504 2.12 -14.50 -10.98
C TRP A 504 2.84 -13.15 -11.00
N GLU A 505 4.09 -13.17 -10.61
CA GLU A 505 5.04 -12.11 -10.81
C GLU A 505 6.33 -12.67 -11.39
N GLY A 506 7.02 -11.88 -12.22
CA GLY A 506 8.28 -12.33 -12.76
C GLY A 506 9.15 -11.19 -13.27
N THR A 507 10.44 -11.42 -13.25
CA THR A 507 11.45 -10.51 -13.79
C THR A 507 12.47 -11.32 -14.58
N ALA A 508 12.79 -10.87 -15.79
CA ALA A 508 13.86 -11.40 -16.59
C ALA A 508 14.80 -10.26 -16.96
N ARG A 509 16.08 -10.37 -16.59
CA ARG A 509 17.11 -9.39 -16.87
C ARG A 509 18.24 -10.02 -17.63
N PHE A 510 18.64 -9.41 -18.74
CA PHE A 510 19.79 -9.76 -19.54
C PHE A 510 20.77 -8.59 -19.50
N THR A 511 22.03 -8.88 -19.21
CA THR A 511 23.10 -7.87 -19.19
C THR A 511 24.21 -8.31 -20.12
N TYR A 512 24.65 -7.42 -21.01
CA TYR A 512 25.77 -7.64 -21.92
C TYR A 512 26.91 -6.69 -21.60
N ARG A 513 28.11 -7.24 -21.42
CA ARG A 513 29.35 -6.52 -21.18
C ARG A 513 30.35 -6.83 -22.28
N PRO A 514 30.36 -6.09 -23.42
CA PRO A 514 31.32 -6.31 -24.47
C PRO A 514 32.77 -6.16 -23.98
N ASP A 515 33.01 -5.24 -23.07
CA ASP A 515 34.29 -5.00 -22.40
C ASP A 515 34.06 -4.47 -20.95
N LYS A 516 35.18 -4.11 -20.28
CA LYS A 516 35.16 -3.62 -18.89
C LYS A 516 34.50 -2.25 -18.66
N ASN A 517 34.29 -1.49 -19.74
CA ASN A 517 33.76 -0.13 -19.65
C ASN A 517 32.26 -0.07 -19.95
N TRP A 518 31.74 -0.98 -20.77
CA TRP A 518 30.36 -1.00 -21.20
C TRP A 518 29.52 -2.04 -20.48
N SER A 519 28.32 -1.67 -20.15
CA SER A 519 27.28 -2.59 -19.68
C SER A 519 25.93 -2.16 -20.25
N LEU A 520 25.33 -3.04 -21.03
CA LEU A 520 24.00 -2.86 -21.61
C LEU A 520 23.05 -3.83 -20.93
N PHE A 521 21.83 -3.40 -20.59
CA PHE A 521 20.84 -4.31 -20.05
C PHE A 521 19.47 -4.10 -20.67
N THR A 522 18.72 -5.17 -20.69
CA THR A 522 17.26 -5.15 -20.85
C THR A 522 16.63 -5.94 -19.71
N GLN A 523 15.51 -5.44 -19.20
CA GLN A 523 14.77 -6.09 -18.11
C GLN A 523 13.30 -6.09 -18.47
N MET A 524 12.70 -7.26 -18.43
CA MET A 524 11.24 -7.42 -18.50
C MET A 524 10.70 -7.67 -17.09
N ARG A 525 9.61 -7.03 -16.76
CA ARG A 525 8.86 -7.27 -15.52
C ARG A 525 7.41 -7.57 -15.85
N HIS A 526 6.88 -8.63 -15.29
CA HIS A 526 5.48 -9.01 -15.41
C HIS A 526 4.83 -9.02 -14.02
N VAL A 527 3.69 -8.37 -13.91
CA VAL A 527 2.79 -8.46 -12.75
C VAL A 527 1.46 -8.97 -13.26
N GLY A 528 1.01 -10.06 -12.71
CA GLY A 528 -0.25 -10.71 -13.09
C GLY A 528 -1.47 -9.88 -12.70
N LYS A 529 -2.63 -10.34 -13.14
CA LYS A 529 -3.92 -9.77 -12.74
C LYS A 529 -4.08 -9.79 -11.22
N VAL A 530 -4.57 -8.68 -10.65
CA VAL A 530 -4.88 -8.56 -9.22
C VAL A 530 -6.35 -8.27 -9.01
N THR A 531 -6.87 -8.69 -7.87
CA THR A 531 -8.19 -8.32 -7.38
C THR A 531 -8.04 -7.06 -6.54
N THR A 532 -8.90 -6.07 -6.73
CA THR A 532 -8.82 -4.79 -6.02
C THR A 532 -9.77 -4.70 -4.84
N ASP A 533 -10.80 -5.55 -4.77
CA ASP A 533 -11.70 -5.69 -3.63
C ASP A 533 -11.63 -7.10 -3.04
N ALA A 534 -11.62 -7.15 -1.72
CA ALA A 534 -11.47 -8.38 -0.96
C ALA A 534 -12.76 -9.22 -0.91
N ILE A 535 -13.89 -8.57 -0.97
CA ILE A 535 -15.22 -9.15 -0.76
C ILE A 535 -16.04 -8.88 -2.01
N PRO A 536 -16.70 -9.89 -2.59
CA PRO A 536 -17.64 -9.64 -3.67
C PRO A 536 -18.75 -8.73 -3.14
N LEU A 537 -18.83 -7.54 -3.71
CA LEU A 537 -19.97 -6.66 -3.48
C LEU A 537 -21.23 -7.30 -4.05
N THR A 538 -22.34 -6.63 -3.96
CA THR A 538 -23.69 -7.10 -4.31
C THR A 538 -23.83 -7.82 -5.65
N THR A 539 -22.88 -7.66 -6.57
CA THR A 539 -22.88 -8.32 -7.90
C THR A 539 -22.22 -9.70 -7.94
N GLY A 540 -21.55 -10.14 -6.87
CA GLY A 540 -20.76 -11.36 -6.85
C GLY A 540 -19.47 -11.31 -7.68
N ALA A 541 -19.20 -10.23 -8.40
CA ALA A 541 -17.97 -10.04 -9.18
C ALA A 541 -16.94 -9.25 -8.38
N LEU A 542 -15.71 -9.76 -8.34
CA LEU A 542 -14.59 -9.04 -7.74
C LEU A 542 -13.99 -8.07 -8.76
N PRO A 543 -13.89 -6.77 -8.46
CA PRO A 543 -13.15 -5.84 -9.29
C PRO A 543 -11.70 -6.30 -9.45
N TRP A 544 -11.16 -6.14 -10.63
CA TRP A 544 -9.81 -6.58 -10.93
C TRP A 544 -9.07 -5.56 -11.80
N GLN A 545 -7.75 -5.62 -11.71
CA GLN A 545 -6.84 -4.89 -12.56
C GLN A 545 -6.10 -5.86 -13.49
N SER A 546 -5.95 -5.50 -14.75
CA SER A 546 -5.25 -6.29 -15.76
C SER A 546 -3.78 -6.51 -15.40
N SER A 547 -3.20 -7.57 -15.95
CA SER A 547 -1.76 -7.80 -15.87
C SER A 547 -0.99 -6.71 -16.63
N LEU A 548 0.20 -6.41 -16.15
CA LEU A 548 1.12 -5.45 -16.75
C LEU A 548 2.47 -6.10 -17.02
N THR A 549 2.96 -5.96 -18.24
CA THR A 549 4.34 -6.32 -18.61
C THR A 549 5.06 -5.09 -19.13
N THR A 550 6.13 -4.69 -18.47
CA THR A 550 6.99 -3.58 -18.88
C THR A 550 8.35 -4.08 -19.32
N MET A 551 9.05 -3.28 -20.14
CA MET A 551 10.40 -3.56 -20.57
C MET A 551 11.26 -2.32 -20.39
N ASP A 552 12.36 -2.46 -19.65
CA ASP A 552 13.35 -1.41 -19.42
C ASP A 552 14.62 -1.71 -20.20
N VAL A 553 15.29 -0.68 -20.67
CA VAL A 553 16.58 -0.78 -21.34
C VAL A 553 17.54 0.27 -20.80
N GLY A 554 18.81 -0.04 -20.75
CA GLY A 554 19.80 0.93 -20.30
C GLY A 554 21.21 0.57 -20.70
N VAL A 555 22.03 1.61 -20.75
CA VAL A 555 23.46 1.55 -21.07
C VAL A 555 24.22 2.29 -19.98
N LYS A 556 25.30 1.68 -19.53
CA LYS A 556 26.23 2.22 -18.55
C LYS A 556 27.63 2.21 -19.16
N TYR A 557 28.32 3.34 -19.07
CA TYR A 557 29.68 3.51 -19.59
C TYR A 557 30.59 4.09 -18.53
N LYS A 558 31.71 3.40 -18.26
CA LYS A 558 32.79 3.88 -17.40
C LYS A 558 33.76 4.70 -18.25
N ILE A 559 33.73 6.02 -18.11
CA ILE A 559 34.64 6.93 -18.80
C ILE A 559 36.08 6.73 -18.31
N ASN A 560 36.23 6.63 -17.00
CA ASN A 560 37.49 6.32 -16.30
C ASN A 560 37.22 5.66 -14.93
N LYS A 561 38.27 5.54 -14.10
CA LYS A 561 38.14 4.91 -12.78
C LYS A 561 37.20 5.67 -11.83
N SER A 562 37.09 6.97 -11.99
CA SER A 562 36.29 7.86 -11.12
C SER A 562 34.97 8.28 -11.71
N LEU A 563 34.78 8.23 -13.04
CA LEU A 563 33.61 8.80 -13.71
C LEU A 563 32.85 7.76 -14.53
N GLN A 564 31.55 7.70 -14.31
CA GLN A 564 30.65 6.80 -14.98
C GLN A 564 29.35 7.52 -15.37
N VAL A 565 28.83 7.20 -16.54
CA VAL A 565 27.54 7.67 -17.06
C VAL A 565 26.61 6.49 -17.25
N ALA A 566 25.34 6.66 -16.93
CA ALA A 566 24.29 5.72 -17.30
C ALA A 566 23.12 6.47 -17.93
N VAL A 567 22.56 5.90 -18.98
CA VAL A 567 21.33 6.38 -19.62
C VAL A 567 20.39 5.21 -19.85
N GLY A 568 19.10 5.45 -19.77
CA GLY A 568 18.13 4.39 -20.00
C GLY A 568 16.71 4.89 -20.18
N CYS A 569 15.85 3.94 -20.46
CA CYS A 569 14.42 4.12 -20.66
C CYS A 569 13.67 3.03 -19.90
N ASN A 570 12.80 3.42 -18.98
CA ASN A 570 11.87 2.52 -18.34
C ASN A 570 10.61 2.43 -19.20
N ASP A 571 9.98 1.25 -19.19
CA ASP A 571 8.80 0.94 -20.00
C ASP A 571 8.94 1.42 -21.46
N VAL A 572 10.00 0.96 -22.14
CA VAL A 572 10.30 1.34 -23.53
C VAL A 572 9.13 1.04 -24.47
N LEU A 573 8.30 0.04 -24.16
CA LEU A 573 7.11 -0.33 -24.90
C LEU A 573 5.89 0.54 -24.56
N ASN A 574 6.01 1.42 -23.54
CA ASN A 574 4.96 2.32 -23.07
C ASN A 574 3.64 1.62 -22.65
N LYS A 575 3.74 0.40 -22.14
CA LYS A 575 2.56 -0.41 -21.77
C LYS A 575 1.82 0.10 -20.54
N ALA A 576 2.55 0.68 -19.58
CA ALA A 576 1.93 1.24 -18.38
C ALA A 576 1.11 2.51 -18.67
N ASN A 577 1.36 3.19 -19.82
CA ASN A 577 0.60 4.38 -20.21
C ASN A 577 -0.90 4.10 -20.45
N ASP A 578 -1.22 2.88 -20.87
CA ASP A 578 -2.59 2.46 -21.19
C ASP A 578 -3.29 1.85 -19.97
N MET A 579 -2.66 1.89 -18.81
CA MET A 579 -3.15 1.24 -17.60
C MET A 579 -3.47 2.24 -16.49
N TYR A 580 -4.49 1.87 -15.72
CA TYR A 580 -4.95 2.63 -14.57
C TYR A 580 -5.09 1.71 -13.38
N LEU A 581 -4.63 2.17 -12.22
CA LEU A 581 -4.91 1.49 -10.96
C LEU A 581 -6.38 1.70 -10.61
N ARG A 582 -7.12 0.63 -10.45
CA ARG A 582 -8.47 0.67 -9.93
C ARG A 582 -8.42 0.71 -8.42
N THR A 583 -9.27 1.51 -7.81
CA THR A 583 -9.43 1.53 -6.36
C THR A 583 -10.62 0.68 -5.95
N THR A 584 -10.63 0.30 -4.69
CA THR A 584 -11.68 -0.48 -4.03
C THR A 584 -13.04 0.22 -3.92
N TYR A 585 -13.14 1.48 -4.36
CA TYR A 585 -14.39 2.20 -4.29
C TYR A 585 -15.36 1.77 -5.35
N SER A 586 -16.30 0.98 -4.92
CA SER A 586 -17.63 0.73 -5.44
C SER A 586 -17.73 0.50 -6.95
N GLU A 587 -18.60 -0.39 -7.31
CA GLU A 587 -19.14 -0.61 -8.65
C GLU A 587 -19.60 0.68 -9.33
N MET A 588 -19.88 1.74 -8.56
CA MET A 588 -20.34 3.04 -9.05
C MET A 588 -19.20 4.04 -9.31
N ARG A 589 -17.98 3.81 -8.83
CA ARG A 589 -16.86 4.73 -9.03
C ARG A 589 -15.64 3.98 -9.52
N ASN A 590 -15.51 3.83 -10.84
CA ASN A 590 -14.23 3.42 -11.43
C ASN A 590 -13.21 4.56 -11.31
N ILE A 591 -12.74 4.80 -10.09
CA ILE A 591 -11.68 5.76 -9.87
C ILE A 591 -10.40 5.15 -10.41
N LEU A 592 -9.81 5.80 -11.39
CA LEU A 592 -8.62 5.35 -12.08
C LEU A 592 -7.46 6.26 -11.72
N TYR A 593 -6.37 5.65 -11.28
CA TYR A 593 -5.10 6.35 -11.10
C TYR A 593 -4.20 6.04 -12.29
N PRO A 594 -3.71 7.05 -13.03
CA PRO A 594 -2.79 6.81 -14.13
C PRO A 594 -1.48 6.24 -13.60
N ILE A 595 -0.95 5.22 -14.27
CA ILE A 595 0.37 4.65 -14.01
C ILE A 595 1.37 5.39 -14.88
N GLN A 596 2.54 5.70 -14.33
CA GLN A 596 3.62 6.33 -15.09
C GLN A 596 4.05 5.40 -16.22
N GLY A 597 3.95 5.88 -17.47
CA GLY A 597 4.41 5.17 -18.65
C GLY A 597 5.91 5.34 -18.89
N ARG A 598 6.32 5.44 -20.13
CA ARG A 598 7.71 5.57 -20.54
C ARG A 598 8.43 6.75 -19.91
N THR A 599 9.59 6.48 -19.30
CA THR A 599 10.43 7.51 -18.70
C THR A 599 11.88 7.33 -19.10
N TYR A 600 12.58 8.44 -19.30
CA TYR A 600 14.00 8.45 -19.60
C TYR A 600 14.79 8.94 -18.41
N TYR A 601 15.97 8.38 -18.22
CA TYR A 601 16.88 8.84 -17.16
C TYR A 601 18.31 8.94 -17.65
N ALA A 602 19.05 9.84 -17.03
CA ALA A 602 20.50 9.94 -17.16
C ALA A 602 21.12 10.10 -15.77
N THR A 603 22.22 9.41 -15.52
CA THR A 603 22.94 9.48 -14.23
C THR A 603 24.41 9.71 -14.51
N LEU A 604 25.00 10.64 -13.79
CA LEU A 604 26.44 10.86 -13.73
C LEU A 604 26.91 10.51 -12.32
N GLN A 605 27.86 9.60 -12.23
CA GLN A 605 28.46 9.20 -10.98
C GLN A 605 29.95 9.52 -10.98
N TYR A 606 30.40 10.24 -9.95
CA TYR A 606 31.80 10.51 -9.71
C TYR A 606 32.20 9.93 -8.36
N THR A 607 33.32 9.21 -8.33
CA THR A 607 33.89 8.58 -7.12
C THR A 607 35.33 9.06 -6.98
N TYR A 608 35.67 9.55 -5.80
CA TYR A 608 37.05 9.99 -5.45
C TYR A 608 37.97 8.79 -5.24
#